data_0d7e04781d6c32d17abbdf7339a224fe
#
_entry.id   0d7e04781d6c32d17abbdf7339a224fe
#
_cell.length_a   1.000
_cell.length_b   1.000
_cell.length_c   1.000
_cell.angle_alpha   90.00
_cell.angle_beta   90.00
_cell.angle_gamma   90.00
#
_symmetry.space_group_name_H-M   'P 1'
#
loop_
_entity.id
_entity.type
_entity.pdbx_description
1 polymer ?
#
loop_
_entity_poly.entity_id
_entity_poly.type
_entity_poly.pdbx_seq_one_letter_code
_entity_poly.pdbx_strand_id
1 'polypeptide(L)'
;MKDIHMSETQELTFAKRLKEQTTTIHDSVDNLVMSVEPFTNKENYIKFLKLQSVFHKAVDHIYKDPELNKAIPELEYMARYDAVTQDLADLGDKPYEYGKPLPHETGNKAIGWLYCAEGSNLGAAFLFKHAQKLDYTGEHGARHLAPHPNGRGKHWRAFVEHLNALDLSPEAEAEAIQGAKDAFAFYKVVLRETFDLPAGAEAPEGFVPHRH
;
A
#
# COMPACT_ATOMS: atom_id res chain seq x y z
N MET A 1 9.40 -6.51 50.61
CA MET A 1 8.45 -6.03 49.61
C MET A 1 9.19 -5.99 48.31
N LYS A 2 8.92 -6.97 47.46
CA LYS A 2 9.63 -7.13 46.17
C LYS A 2 8.86 -6.39 45.16
N ASP A 3 9.42 -5.32 44.66
CA ASP A 3 8.93 -4.68 43.45
C ASP A 3 9.07 -5.65 42.30
N ILE A 4 7.95 -6.22 41.93
CA ILE A 4 7.84 -6.97 40.71
C ILE A 4 7.83 -5.94 39.62
N HIS A 5 8.99 -5.55 39.11
CA HIS A 5 9.13 -5.04 37.79
C HIS A 5 8.79 -6.21 36.85
N MET A 6 7.51 -6.37 36.59
CA MET A 6 7.09 -6.95 35.36
C MET A 6 7.63 -6.03 34.29
N SER A 7 8.73 -6.43 33.67
CA SER A 7 9.03 -5.93 32.35
C SER A 7 7.78 -6.27 31.53
N GLU A 8 6.94 -5.29 31.32
CA GLU A 8 5.93 -5.35 30.30
C GLU A 8 6.69 -5.47 28.98
N THR A 9 7.03 -6.71 28.64
CA THR A 9 7.08 -7.07 27.25
C THR A 9 5.66 -6.84 26.79
N GLN A 10 5.38 -5.62 26.34
CA GLN A 10 4.14 -5.34 25.66
C GLN A 10 4.07 -6.38 24.55
N GLU A 11 3.17 -7.33 24.69
CA GLU A 11 2.90 -8.24 23.60
C GLU A 11 2.65 -7.39 22.37
N LEU A 12 3.47 -7.59 21.33
CA LEU A 12 3.32 -6.87 20.10
C LEU A 12 1.93 -7.17 19.54
N THR A 13 1.18 -6.14 19.21
CA THR A 13 -0.09 -6.31 18.53
C THR A 13 0.12 -6.93 17.15
N PHE A 14 -0.90 -7.50 16.58
CA PHE A 14 -0.86 -8.05 15.22
C PHE A 14 -0.33 -7.03 14.20
N ALA A 15 -0.84 -5.79 14.24
CA ALA A 15 -0.36 -4.74 13.34
C ALA A 15 1.13 -4.43 13.52
N LYS A 16 1.65 -4.46 14.76
CA LYS A 16 3.08 -4.27 15.02
C LYS A 16 3.91 -5.43 14.50
N ARG A 17 3.43 -6.67 14.63
CA ARG A 17 4.09 -7.85 14.04
C ARG A 17 4.14 -7.76 12.51
N LEU A 18 3.03 -7.35 11.89
CA LEU A 18 3.00 -7.07 10.44
C LEU A 18 4.08 -6.05 10.05
N LYS A 19 4.14 -4.94 10.78
CA LYS A 19 5.13 -3.88 10.52
C LYS A 19 6.55 -4.41 10.63
N GLU A 20 6.89 -5.09 11.74
CA GLU A 20 8.23 -5.63 11.94
C GLU A 20 8.65 -6.61 10.86
N GLN A 21 7.76 -7.53 10.50
CA GLN A 21 8.03 -8.58 9.53
C GLN A 21 8.10 -8.06 8.08
N THR A 22 7.59 -6.87 7.82
CA THR A 22 7.56 -6.30 6.46
C THR A 22 8.47 -5.08 6.30
N THR A 23 9.16 -4.64 7.35
CA THR A 23 9.98 -3.42 7.30
C THR A 23 11.02 -3.47 6.18
N THR A 24 11.76 -4.55 6.06
CA THR A 24 12.83 -4.67 5.04
C THR A 24 12.29 -4.59 3.63
N ILE A 25 11.23 -5.35 3.32
CA ILE A 25 10.65 -5.31 1.98
C ILE A 25 9.94 -3.98 1.71
N HIS A 26 9.29 -3.42 2.70
CA HIS A 26 8.65 -2.09 2.59
C HIS A 26 9.68 -1.03 2.24
N ASP A 27 10.81 -0.97 2.94
CA ASP A 27 11.89 -0.01 2.66
C ASP A 27 12.42 -0.21 1.23
N SER A 28 12.56 -1.45 0.78
CA SER A 28 13.01 -1.73 -0.58
C SER A 28 12.03 -1.25 -1.65
N VAL A 29 10.72 -1.32 -1.36
CA VAL A 29 9.68 -0.78 -2.25
C VAL A 29 9.78 0.74 -2.33
N ASP A 30 9.84 1.41 -1.18
CA ASP A 30 9.94 2.87 -1.13
C ASP A 30 11.18 3.38 -1.89
N ASN A 31 12.32 2.74 -1.67
CA ASN A 31 13.55 3.10 -2.35
C ASN A 31 13.44 2.88 -3.87
N LEU A 32 12.87 1.76 -4.30
CA LEU A 32 12.72 1.46 -5.72
C LEU A 32 11.77 2.46 -6.40
N VAL A 33 10.64 2.79 -5.77
CA VAL A 33 9.69 3.78 -6.28
C VAL A 33 10.38 5.13 -6.49
N MET A 34 11.10 5.62 -5.48
CA MET A 34 11.73 6.92 -5.59
C MET A 34 12.92 6.93 -6.55
N SER A 35 13.61 5.80 -6.70
CA SER A 35 14.75 5.68 -7.61
C SER A 35 14.38 5.79 -9.09
N VAL A 36 13.14 5.49 -9.46
CA VAL A 36 12.67 5.63 -10.85
C VAL A 36 12.12 7.03 -11.15
N GLU A 37 12.19 7.94 -10.17
CA GLU A 37 11.80 9.35 -10.33
C GLU A 37 10.41 9.55 -10.92
N PRO A 38 9.36 9.01 -10.29
CA PRO A 38 8.00 9.02 -10.85
C PRO A 38 7.39 10.42 -10.93
N PHE A 39 7.96 11.40 -10.25
CA PHE A 39 7.42 12.77 -10.17
C PHE A 39 8.26 13.80 -10.92
N THR A 40 9.17 13.36 -11.79
CA THR A 40 10.03 14.28 -12.58
C THR A 40 9.24 14.96 -13.69
N ASN A 41 8.31 14.24 -14.31
CA ASN A 41 7.49 14.73 -15.41
C ASN A 41 6.20 13.92 -15.54
N LYS A 42 5.30 14.37 -16.42
CA LYS A 42 4.03 13.73 -16.69
C LYS A 42 4.20 12.28 -17.17
N GLU A 43 5.16 12.02 -18.04
CA GLU A 43 5.39 10.69 -18.61
C GLU A 43 5.71 9.66 -17.51
N ASN A 44 6.65 10.00 -16.60
CA ASN A 44 6.99 9.13 -15.48
C ASN A 44 5.82 8.98 -14.51
N TYR A 45 5.08 10.05 -14.26
CA TYR A 45 3.91 10.01 -13.40
C TYR A 45 2.81 9.09 -13.95
N ILE A 46 2.61 9.08 -15.26
CA ILE A 46 1.67 8.13 -15.90
C ILE A 46 2.15 6.69 -15.69
N LYS A 47 3.44 6.40 -15.79
CA LYS A 47 3.97 5.05 -15.48
C LYS A 47 3.69 4.66 -14.03
N PHE A 48 3.82 5.60 -13.10
CA PHE A 48 3.46 5.39 -11.70
C PHE A 48 1.96 5.11 -11.55
N LEU A 49 1.10 5.87 -12.21
CA LEU A 49 -0.35 5.62 -12.18
C LEU A 49 -0.71 4.25 -12.77
N LYS A 50 -0.01 3.82 -13.81
CA LYS A 50 -0.19 2.48 -14.39
C LYS A 50 0.19 1.37 -13.41
N LEU A 51 1.30 1.53 -12.70
CA LEU A 51 1.69 0.65 -11.60
C LEU A 51 0.56 0.60 -10.54
N GLN A 52 0.08 1.76 -10.10
CA GLN A 52 -0.99 1.86 -9.12
C GLN A 52 -2.27 1.19 -9.61
N SER A 53 -2.60 1.30 -10.89
CA SER A 53 -3.79 0.68 -11.46
C SER A 53 -3.76 -0.84 -11.37
N VAL A 54 -2.63 -1.47 -11.61
CA VAL A 54 -2.49 -2.93 -11.51
C VAL A 54 -2.62 -3.37 -10.06
N PHE A 55 -1.91 -2.72 -9.16
CA PHE A 55 -1.92 -3.08 -7.74
C PHE A 55 -3.32 -2.91 -7.12
N HIS A 56 -3.95 -1.76 -7.34
CA HIS A 56 -5.28 -1.50 -6.78
C HIS A 56 -6.36 -2.38 -7.40
N LYS A 57 -6.20 -2.80 -8.65
CA LYS A 57 -7.10 -3.79 -9.25
C LYS A 57 -6.96 -5.15 -8.56
N ALA A 58 -5.74 -5.56 -8.24
CA ALA A 58 -5.48 -6.84 -7.58
C ALA A 58 -6.09 -6.90 -6.16
N VAL A 59 -6.19 -5.78 -5.46
CA VAL A 59 -6.74 -5.73 -4.09
C VAL A 59 -8.21 -5.29 -4.02
N ASP A 60 -8.81 -4.84 -5.11
CA ASP A 60 -10.15 -4.26 -5.11
C ASP A 60 -11.19 -5.21 -4.51
N HIS A 61 -11.15 -6.49 -4.86
CA HIS A 61 -12.08 -7.50 -4.33
C HIS A 61 -11.94 -7.69 -2.82
N ILE A 62 -10.76 -7.45 -2.25
CA ILE A 62 -10.53 -7.58 -0.80
C ILE A 62 -11.29 -6.49 -0.05
N TYR A 63 -11.29 -5.26 -0.57
CA TYR A 63 -12.08 -4.16 -0.01
C TYR A 63 -13.59 -4.42 -0.05
N LYS A 64 -14.03 -5.29 -0.96
CA LYS A 64 -15.45 -5.63 -1.15
C LYS A 64 -15.84 -6.96 -0.50
N ASP A 65 -14.92 -7.60 0.21
CA ASP A 65 -15.19 -8.85 0.92
C ASP A 65 -16.21 -8.62 2.04
N PRO A 66 -17.34 -9.37 2.06
CA PRO A 66 -18.41 -9.15 3.06
C PRO A 66 -17.94 -9.39 4.49
N GLU A 67 -17.14 -10.42 4.72
CA GLU A 67 -16.67 -10.75 6.08
C GLU A 67 -15.69 -9.68 6.61
N LEU A 68 -14.80 -9.19 5.77
CA LEU A 68 -13.91 -8.09 6.14
C LEU A 68 -14.68 -6.79 6.38
N ASN A 69 -15.73 -6.52 5.60
CA ASN A 69 -16.56 -5.33 5.81
C ASN A 69 -17.36 -5.39 7.12
N LYS A 70 -17.69 -6.58 7.61
CA LYS A 70 -18.28 -6.74 8.96
C LYS A 70 -17.28 -6.39 10.05
N ALA A 71 -16.03 -6.76 9.89
CA ALA A 71 -14.97 -6.53 10.87
C ALA A 71 -14.39 -5.11 10.80
N ILE A 72 -14.34 -4.53 9.62
CA ILE A 72 -13.74 -3.21 9.36
C ILE A 72 -14.82 -2.32 8.73
N PRO A 73 -15.46 -1.45 9.54
CA PRO A 73 -16.52 -0.58 9.03
C PRO A 73 -16.05 0.30 7.87
N GLU A 74 -16.90 0.46 6.87
CA GLU A 74 -16.67 1.30 5.69
C GLU A 74 -15.52 0.87 4.78
N LEU A 75 -15.01 -0.36 4.95
CA LEU A 75 -13.89 -0.86 4.17
C LEU A 75 -14.12 -0.72 2.65
N GLU A 76 -15.31 -1.04 2.16
CA GLU A 76 -15.62 -0.98 0.72
C GLU A 76 -15.41 0.42 0.12
N TYR A 77 -15.59 1.47 0.92
CA TYR A 77 -15.40 2.86 0.47
C TYR A 77 -13.93 3.30 0.47
N MET A 78 -13.05 2.49 1.00
CA MET A 78 -11.61 2.76 1.04
C MET A 78 -10.89 2.28 -0.21
N ALA A 79 -11.54 1.48 -1.06
CA ALA A 79 -10.98 0.99 -2.32
C ALA A 79 -10.59 2.18 -3.23
N ARG A 80 -9.44 2.08 -3.87
CA ARG A 80 -8.86 3.21 -4.64
C ARG A 80 -8.72 2.94 -6.13
N TYR A 81 -9.13 1.78 -6.61
CA TYR A 81 -9.01 1.46 -8.02
C TYR A 81 -9.74 2.46 -8.91
N ASP A 82 -10.96 2.85 -8.55
CA ASP A 82 -11.74 3.81 -9.33
C ASP A 82 -11.06 5.19 -9.34
N ALA A 83 -10.49 5.63 -8.22
CA ALA A 83 -9.76 6.88 -8.15
C ALA A 83 -8.51 6.86 -9.05
N VAL A 84 -7.75 5.76 -9.05
CA VAL A 84 -6.59 5.60 -9.94
C VAL A 84 -7.02 5.63 -11.41
N THR A 85 -8.10 4.95 -11.74
CA THR A 85 -8.65 4.95 -13.10
C THR A 85 -9.03 6.36 -13.54
N GLN A 86 -9.67 7.12 -12.64
CA GLN A 86 -10.02 8.50 -12.92
C GLN A 86 -8.78 9.39 -13.05
N ASP A 87 -7.75 9.19 -12.22
CA ASP A 87 -6.49 9.92 -12.34
C ASP A 87 -5.83 9.69 -13.70
N LEU A 88 -5.83 8.46 -14.19
CA LEU A 88 -5.33 8.17 -15.54
C LEU A 88 -6.16 8.87 -16.62
N ALA A 89 -7.49 8.81 -16.49
CA ALA A 89 -8.39 9.49 -17.44
C ALA A 89 -8.15 11.01 -17.45
N ASP A 90 -7.90 11.62 -16.29
CA ASP A 90 -7.58 13.04 -16.17
C ASP A 90 -6.33 13.42 -17.00
N LEU A 91 -5.40 12.48 -17.15
CA LEU A 91 -4.16 12.67 -17.91
C LEU A 91 -4.26 12.16 -19.36
N GLY A 92 -5.45 11.73 -19.79
CA GLY A 92 -5.69 11.22 -21.15
C GLY A 92 -5.21 9.79 -21.38
N ASP A 93 -5.11 9.00 -20.33
CA ASP A 93 -4.61 7.62 -20.39
C ASP A 93 -5.61 6.64 -19.74
N LYS A 94 -5.27 5.39 -19.69
CA LYS A 94 -6.10 4.29 -19.20
C LYS A 94 -5.29 3.33 -18.33
N PRO A 95 -5.96 2.47 -17.51
CA PRO A 95 -5.28 1.46 -16.72
C PRO A 95 -4.36 0.58 -17.56
N TYR A 96 -3.26 0.15 -16.94
CA TYR A 96 -2.29 -0.73 -17.57
C TYR A 96 -2.89 -2.12 -17.78
N GLU A 97 -2.72 -2.66 -18.97
CA GLU A 97 -3.10 -4.03 -19.28
C GLU A 97 -1.99 -4.98 -18.83
N TYR A 98 -2.16 -5.56 -17.65
CA TYR A 98 -1.23 -6.55 -17.13
C TYR A 98 -1.45 -7.88 -17.85
N GLY A 99 -0.53 -8.27 -18.71
CA GLY A 99 -0.66 -9.43 -19.60
C GLY A 99 -0.55 -10.81 -18.94
N LYS A 100 -0.63 -10.86 -17.60
CA LYS A 100 -0.55 -12.08 -16.80
C LYS A 100 -1.76 -12.13 -15.85
N PRO A 101 -2.11 -13.33 -15.32
CA PRO A 101 -3.14 -13.40 -14.30
C PRO A 101 -2.80 -12.53 -13.08
N LEU A 102 -3.77 -11.70 -12.62
CA LEU A 102 -3.60 -10.93 -11.41
C LEU A 102 -3.68 -11.85 -10.20
N PRO A 103 -2.86 -11.60 -9.16
CA PRO A 103 -3.08 -12.21 -7.86
C PRO A 103 -4.52 -11.96 -7.38
N HIS A 104 -5.15 -12.98 -6.86
CA HIS A 104 -6.51 -12.91 -6.33
C HIS A 104 -6.56 -13.65 -4.99
N GLU A 105 -5.97 -13.03 -3.97
CA GLU A 105 -5.90 -13.64 -2.65
C GLU A 105 -7.22 -13.51 -1.90
N THR A 106 -7.51 -14.51 -1.11
CA THR A 106 -8.67 -14.58 -0.22
C THR A 106 -8.23 -15.09 1.15
N GLY A 107 -9.11 -15.04 2.14
CA GLY A 107 -8.82 -15.54 3.48
C GLY A 107 -7.73 -14.73 4.20
N ASN A 108 -6.89 -15.40 4.97
CA ASN A 108 -5.92 -14.73 5.84
C ASN A 108 -4.82 -13.99 5.06
N LYS A 109 -4.38 -14.52 3.93
CA LYS A 109 -3.40 -13.81 3.08
C LYS A 109 -3.95 -12.49 2.58
N ALA A 110 -5.23 -12.42 2.25
CA ALA A 110 -5.89 -11.19 1.81
C ALA A 110 -5.80 -10.08 2.87
N ILE A 111 -5.82 -10.43 4.16
CA ILE A 111 -5.63 -9.46 5.26
C ILE A 111 -4.26 -8.78 5.14
N GLY A 112 -3.23 -9.54 4.81
CA GLY A 112 -1.89 -8.99 4.59
C GLY A 112 -1.81 -8.08 3.38
N TRP A 113 -2.46 -8.44 2.28
CA TRP A 113 -2.59 -7.58 1.10
C TRP A 113 -3.30 -6.27 1.42
N LEU A 114 -4.37 -6.37 2.21
CA LEU A 114 -5.10 -5.19 2.67
C LEU A 114 -4.24 -4.27 3.54
N TYR A 115 -3.47 -4.84 4.46
CA TYR A 115 -2.51 -4.08 5.27
C TYR A 115 -1.52 -3.32 4.40
N CYS A 116 -0.95 -3.97 3.39
CA CYS A 116 -0.04 -3.32 2.44
C CYS A 116 -0.73 -2.15 1.71
N ALA A 117 -1.94 -2.37 1.19
CA ALA A 117 -2.69 -1.35 0.45
C ALA A 117 -3.07 -0.15 1.35
N GLU A 118 -3.61 -0.41 2.55
CA GLU A 118 -3.99 0.66 3.47
C GLU A 118 -2.79 1.41 4.05
N GLY A 119 -1.69 0.71 4.34
CA GLY A 119 -0.45 1.34 4.80
C GLY A 119 0.12 2.30 3.78
N SER A 120 -0.07 2.04 2.49
CA SER A 120 0.36 2.95 1.41
C SER A 120 -0.37 4.29 1.47
N ASN A 121 -1.58 4.34 2.01
CA ASN A 121 -2.34 5.57 2.17
C ASN A 121 -1.72 6.50 3.21
N LEU A 122 -1.16 5.93 4.27
CA LEU A 122 -0.43 6.72 5.27
C LEU A 122 0.82 7.35 4.65
N GLY A 123 1.57 6.57 3.87
CA GLY A 123 2.77 7.04 3.16
C GLY A 123 2.47 7.97 1.98
N ALA A 124 1.23 8.00 1.50
CA ALA A 124 0.84 8.78 0.33
C ALA A 124 0.95 10.31 0.55
N ALA A 125 1.04 10.78 1.78
CA ALA A 125 1.24 12.21 2.06
C ALA A 125 2.49 12.76 1.37
N PHE A 126 3.57 12.01 1.40
CA PHE A 126 4.82 12.34 0.73
C PHE A 126 4.66 12.34 -0.79
N LEU A 127 4.05 11.29 -1.34
CA LEU A 127 3.80 11.15 -2.78
C LEU A 127 2.85 12.25 -3.29
N PHE A 128 1.85 12.59 -2.50
CA PHE A 128 0.89 13.65 -2.85
C PHE A 128 1.57 15.01 -2.99
N LYS A 129 2.49 15.34 -2.09
CA LYS A 129 3.29 16.59 -2.19
C LYS A 129 4.08 16.65 -3.50
N HIS A 130 4.68 15.53 -3.90
CA HIS A 130 5.40 15.46 -5.17
C HIS A 130 4.47 15.60 -6.38
N ALA A 131 3.29 14.96 -6.35
CA ALA A 131 2.29 15.12 -7.41
C ALA A 131 1.80 16.56 -7.52
N GLN A 132 1.64 17.26 -6.39
CA GLN A 132 1.25 18.66 -6.37
C GLN A 132 2.27 19.58 -7.06
N LYS A 133 3.55 19.24 -7.03
CA LYS A 133 4.59 19.95 -7.77
C LYS A 133 4.46 19.82 -9.29
N LEU A 134 3.73 18.80 -9.76
CA LEU A 134 3.36 18.62 -11.15
C LEU A 134 1.97 19.21 -11.47
N ASP A 135 1.42 19.99 -10.55
CA ASP A 135 0.08 20.60 -10.64
C ASP A 135 -1.08 19.60 -10.59
N TYR A 136 -0.85 18.39 -10.07
CA TYR A 136 -1.92 17.42 -9.83
C TYR A 136 -2.51 17.61 -8.43
N THR A 137 -3.81 17.37 -8.31
CA THR A 137 -4.57 17.63 -7.08
C THR A 137 -5.46 16.44 -6.72
N GLY A 138 -6.09 16.50 -5.56
CA GLY A 138 -7.11 15.53 -5.15
C GLY A 138 -8.37 15.54 -6.02
N GLU A 139 -8.49 16.47 -6.95
CA GLU A 139 -9.60 16.59 -7.89
C GLU A 139 -9.17 16.36 -9.34
N HIS A 140 -7.86 16.30 -9.59
CA HIS A 140 -7.31 16.11 -10.93
C HIS A 140 -5.93 15.45 -10.87
N GLY A 141 -5.85 14.21 -11.30
CA GLY A 141 -4.60 13.48 -11.50
C GLY A 141 -4.00 12.83 -10.26
N ALA A 142 -4.36 13.24 -9.05
CA ALA A 142 -3.84 12.70 -7.80
C ALA A 142 -4.93 12.37 -6.77
N ARG A 143 -6.12 12.00 -7.24
CA ARG A 143 -7.28 11.66 -6.40
C ARG A 143 -6.97 10.53 -5.43
N HIS A 144 -6.30 9.48 -5.91
CA HIS A 144 -5.99 8.31 -5.09
C HIS A 144 -4.92 8.59 -4.03
N LEU A 145 -4.18 9.67 -4.14
CA LEU A 145 -3.16 10.10 -3.17
C LEU A 145 -3.71 11.10 -2.14
N ALA A 146 -4.93 11.60 -2.34
CA ALA A 146 -5.54 12.57 -1.46
C ALA A 146 -5.83 11.98 -0.07
N PRO A 147 -5.73 12.78 1.00
CA PRO A 147 -5.99 12.30 2.35
C PRO A 147 -7.46 11.90 2.55
N HIS A 148 -7.68 10.96 3.46
CA HIS A 148 -9.02 10.66 3.94
C HIS A 148 -9.63 11.93 4.59
N PRO A 149 -10.95 12.17 4.43
CA PRO A 149 -11.61 13.36 5.00
C PRO A 149 -11.38 13.55 6.50
N ASN A 150 -11.19 12.47 7.25
CA ASN A 150 -10.93 12.49 8.69
C ASN A 150 -9.43 12.61 9.03
N GLY A 151 -8.56 12.74 8.03
CA GLY A 151 -7.11 12.78 8.19
C GLY A 151 -6.47 11.39 8.12
N ARG A 152 -5.26 11.34 7.55
CA ARG A 152 -4.53 10.08 7.33
C ARG A 152 -4.23 9.33 8.62
N GLY A 153 -3.71 10.03 9.62
CA GLY A 153 -3.30 9.41 10.88
C GLY A 153 -4.47 8.84 11.65
N LYS A 154 -5.57 9.57 11.74
CA LYS A 154 -6.79 9.10 12.41
C LYS A 154 -7.39 7.90 11.71
N HIS A 155 -7.46 7.95 10.38
CA HIS A 155 -7.96 6.85 9.56
C HIS A 155 -7.10 5.59 9.76
N TRP A 156 -5.78 5.73 9.71
CA TRP A 156 -4.85 4.62 9.91
C TRP A 156 -4.98 4.00 11.30
N ARG A 157 -5.08 4.82 12.36
CA ARG A 157 -5.25 4.32 13.73
C ARG A 157 -6.53 3.50 13.89
N ALA A 158 -7.63 3.97 13.29
CA ALA A 158 -8.90 3.24 13.31
C ALA A 158 -8.77 1.90 12.58
N PHE A 159 -8.14 1.88 11.42
CA PHE A 159 -7.88 0.66 10.66
C PHE A 159 -7.03 -0.35 11.46
N VAL A 160 -5.98 0.12 12.11
CA VAL A 160 -5.11 -0.73 12.95
C VAL A 160 -5.89 -1.33 14.13
N GLU A 161 -6.76 -0.56 14.78
CA GLU A 161 -7.61 -1.07 15.84
C GLU A 161 -8.49 -2.22 15.36
N HIS A 162 -9.08 -2.08 14.18
CA HIS A 162 -9.92 -3.13 13.60
C HIS A 162 -9.10 -4.38 13.19
N LEU A 163 -7.89 -4.20 12.68
CA LEU A 163 -6.99 -5.32 12.41
C LEU A 163 -6.65 -6.09 13.69
N ASN A 164 -6.30 -5.38 14.75
CA ASN A 164 -5.95 -5.99 16.02
C ASN A 164 -7.13 -6.72 16.67
N ALA A 165 -8.35 -6.30 16.36
CA ALA A 165 -9.58 -6.90 16.88
C ALA A 165 -10.02 -8.16 16.11
N LEU A 166 -9.34 -8.54 15.02
CA LEU A 166 -9.71 -9.72 14.24
C LEU A 166 -9.52 -11.06 15.00
N ASP A 167 -8.72 -11.04 16.07
CA ASP A 167 -8.48 -12.20 16.94
C ASP A 167 -8.04 -13.46 16.15
N LEU A 168 -6.99 -13.29 15.36
CA LEU A 168 -6.45 -14.34 14.52
C LEU A 168 -5.62 -15.35 15.34
N SER A 169 -5.70 -16.64 14.97
CA SER A 169 -4.79 -17.65 15.49
C SER A 169 -3.33 -17.34 15.05
N PRO A 170 -2.31 -17.90 15.73
CA PRO A 170 -0.92 -17.75 15.28
C PRO A 170 -0.70 -18.17 13.84
N GLU A 171 -1.36 -19.23 13.39
CA GLU A 171 -1.27 -19.74 12.01
C GLU A 171 -1.92 -18.74 11.02
N ALA A 172 -3.06 -18.19 11.37
CA ALA A 172 -3.74 -17.18 10.55
C ALA A 172 -2.93 -15.89 10.45
N GLU A 173 -2.32 -15.45 11.56
CA GLU A 173 -1.40 -14.30 11.53
C GLU A 173 -0.19 -14.56 10.64
N ALA A 174 0.41 -15.75 10.69
CA ALA A 174 1.53 -16.11 9.84
C ALA A 174 1.17 -16.04 8.34
N GLU A 175 -0.03 -16.51 7.99
CA GLU A 175 -0.55 -16.40 6.62
C GLU A 175 -0.76 -14.94 6.21
N ALA A 176 -1.30 -14.11 7.10
CA ALA A 176 -1.51 -12.69 6.83
C ALA A 176 -0.16 -11.97 6.63
N ILE A 177 0.83 -12.27 7.44
CA ILE A 177 2.19 -11.71 7.29
C ILE A 177 2.79 -12.12 5.94
N GLN A 178 2.63 -13.38 5.55
CA GLN A 178 3.09 -13.84 4.23
C GLN A 178 2.35 -13.11 3.11
N GLY A 179 1.05 -12.92 3.24
CA GLY A 179 0.25 -12.15 2.29
C GLY A 179 0.76 -10.71 2.13
N ALA A 180 1.13 -10.05 3.23
CA ALA A 180 1.71 -8.71 3.18
C ALA A 180 3.05 -8.70 2.43
N LYS A 181 3.93 -9.66 2.70
CA LYS A 181 5.20 -9.80 1.98
C LYS A 181 4.96 -10.03 0.48
N ASP A 182 4.02 -10.89 0.14
CA ASP A 182 3.65 -11.18 -1.25
C ASP A 182 3.13 -9.93 -1.97
N ALA A 183 2.34 -9.11 -1.29
CA ALA A 183 1.81 -7.86 -1.84
C ALA A 183 2.92 -6.86 -2.15
N PHE A 184 3.87 -6.65 -1.24
CA PHE A 184 5.03 -5.80 -1.49
C PHE A 184 5.89 -6.34 -2.63
N ALA A 185 6.12 -7.64 -2.68
CA ALA A 185 6.89 -8.28 -3.75
C ALA A 185 6.21 -8.10 -5.12
N PHE A 186 4.89 -8.29 -5.18
CA PHE A 186 4.10 -8.09 -6.40
C PHE A 186 4.18 -6.64 -6.88
N TYR A 187 4.06 -5.68 -5.96
CA TYR A 187 4.20 -4.26 -6.29
C TYR A 187 5.52 -3.97 -6.99
N LYS A 188 6.63 -4.53 -6.48
CA LYS A 188 7.97 -4.38 -7.11
C LYS A 188 8.02 -5.01 -8.50
N VAL A 189 7.42 -6.19 -8.68
CA VAL A 189 7.36 -6.86 -10.01
C VAL A 189 6.66 -5.96 -11.02
N VAL A 190 5.52 -5.39 -10.67
CA VAL A 190 4.75 -4.52 -11.56
C VAL A 190 5.49 -3.19 -11.81
N LEU A 191 6.13 -2.64 -10.78
CA LEU A 191 6.94 -1.42 -10.93
C LEU A 191 8.03 -1.61 -11.98
N ARG A 192 8.76 -2.73 -11.91
CA ARG A 192 9.81 -3.03 -12.89
C ARG A 192 9.27 -3.11 -14.31
N GLU A 193 8.10 -3.69 -14.47
CA GLU A 193 7.46 -3.80 -15.79
C GLU A 193 7.00 -2.43 -16.30
N THR A 194 6.31 -1.64 -15.50
CA THR A 194 5.80 -0.33 -15.93
C THR A 194 6.90 0.71 -16.16
N PHE A 195 8.05 0.56 -15.53
CA PHE A 195 9.21 1.44 -15.71
C PHE A 195 10.32 0.83 -16.56
N ASP A 196 10.05 -0.28 -17.24
CA ASP A 196 10.99 -0.96 -18.14
C ASP A 196 12.33 -1.31 -17.49
N LEU A 197 12.29 -1.76 -16.23
CA LEU A 197 13.47 -2.21 -15.51
C LEU A 197 13.69 -3.72 -15.70
N PRO A 198 14.93 -4.20 -15.60
CA PRO A 198 15.19 -5.64 -15.61
C PRO A 198 14.50 -6.35 -14.44
N ALA A 199 14.15 -7.63 -14.64
CA ALA A 199 13.66 -8.46 -13.56
C ALA A 199 14.69 -8.48 -12.40
N GLY A 200 14.19 -8.32 -11.16
CA GLY A 200 15.05 -8.30 -9.97
C GLY A 200 15.77 -6.98 -9.71
N ALA A 201 15.60 -5.95 -10.54
CA ALA A 201 16.21 -4.64 -10.32
C ALA A 201 15.79 -4.05 -8.97
N GLU A 202 16.77 -3.47 -8.28
CA GLU A 202 16.58 -2.77 -7.01
C GLU A 202 17.09 -1.33 -7.14
N ALA A 203 16.77 -0.49 -6.14
CA ALA A 203 17.35 0.85 -6.07
C ALA A 203 18.89 0.74 -6.00
N PRO A 204 19.62 1.74 -6.53
CA PRO A 204 21.09 1.76 -6.40
C PRO A 204 21.51 1.64 -4.94
N GLU A 205 22.63 0.93 -4.71
CA GLU A 205 23.20 0.81 -3.38
C GLU A 205 23.47 2.20 -2.78
N GLY A 206 23.09 2.38 -1.52
CA GLY A 206 23.23 3.68 -0.84
C GLY A 206 22.19 4.73 -1.24
N PHE A 207 21.21 4.37 -2.06
CA PHE A 207 20.14 5.29 -2.42
C PHE A 207 19.35 5.72 -1.18
N VAL A 208 19.22 7.04 -1.00
CA VAL A 208 18.42 7.63 0.07
C VAL A 208 17.36 8.52 -0.59
N PRO A 209 16.06 8.22 -0.42
CA PRO A 209 15.02 9.07 -0.98
C PRO A 209 15.03 10.44 -0.30
N HIS A 210 14.96 11.52 -1.10
CA HIS A 210 14.80 12.87 -0.57
C HIS A 210 13.36 13.03 -0.06
N ARG A 211 13.21 13.09 1.27
CA ARG A 211 11.92 13.26 1.97
C ARG A 211 11.65 14.72 2.34
N HIS A 212 11.84 15.63 1.41
CA HIS A 212 11.59 17.06 1.65
C HIS A 212 10.44 17.60 0.83
#